data_25e4e7ea2a2fdac58ec6c4253137dcfa
#
_entry.id   25e4e7ea2a2fdac58ec6c4253137dcfa
#
_cell.length_a   1.000
_cell.length_b   1.000
_cell.length_c   1.000
_cell.angle_alpha   90.00
_cell.angle_beta   90.00
_cell.angle_gamma   90.00
#
_symmetry.space_group_name_H-M   'P 1'
#
loop_
_entity.id
_entity.type
_entity.pdbx_description
1 polymer ?
#
loop_
_entity_poly.entity_id
_entity_poly.type
_entity_poly.pdbx_seq_one_letter_code
_entity_poly.pdbx_strand_id
1 'polypeptide(L)'
;MKCLIVGCGLTGAVIARELAERGREVEIWERRSHIGGNMYDYVDAHGFLVQKYGPHAFHTTEKGLFEYVCRFEQWEEYHLTCGA
;
A
#
# COMPACT_ATOMS: atom_id res chain seq x y z
N MET A 1 -2.06 -7.12 24.84
CA MET A 1 -0.93 -6.25 24.52
C MET A 1 -1.29 -5.32 23.36
N LYS A 2 -1.04 -4.06 23.53
CA LYS A 2 -1.28 -3.06 22.49
C LYS A 2 0.02 -2.82 21.69
N CYS A 3 -0.07 -2.83 20.39
CA CYS A 3 1.07 -2.57 19.51
C CYS A 3 0.93 -1.18 18.87
N LEU A 4 1.99 -0.41 18.94
CA LEU A 4 2.05 0.90 18.29
C LEU A 4 2.93 0.81 17.05
N ILE A 5 2.42 1.26 15.93
CA ILE A 5 3.14 1.32 14.68
C ILE A 5 3.28 2.78 14.28
N VAL A 6 4.51 3.21 14.02
CA VAL A 6 4.79 4.57 13.57
C VAL A 6 4.98 4.54 12.06
N GLY A 7 4.07 5.18 11.36
CA GLY A 7 4.04 5.23 9.90
C GLY A 7 3.05 4.24 9.29
N CYS A 8 2.25 4.72 8.35
CA CYS A 8 1.27 3.91 7.61
C CYS A 8 1.58 3.90 6.11
N GLY A 9 2.84 3.61 5.78
CA GLY A 9 3.22 3.21 4.45
C GLY A 9 2.93 1.73 4.26
N LEU A 10 3.44 1.12 3.21
CA LEU A 10 3.18 -0.29 2.92
C LEU A 10 3.64 -1.19 4.06
N THR A 11 4.85 -0.98 4.56
CA THR A 11 5.42 -1.81 5.63
C THR A 11 4.57 -1.74 6.91
N GLY A 12 4.25 -0.52 7.36
CA GLY A 12 3.45 -0.33 8.56
C GLY A 12 2.05 -0.90 8.43
N ALA A 13 1.42 -0.72 7.27
CA ALA A 13 0.09 -1.24 7.00
C ALA A 13 0.05 -2.78 7.01
N VAL A 14 1.03 -3.43 6.40
CA VAL A 14 1.12 -4.90 6.37
C VAL A 14 1.34 -5.45 7.77
N ILE A 15 2.26 -4.87 8.53
CA ILE A 15 2.52 -5.30 9.91
C ILE A 15 1.26 -5.12 10.77
N ALA A 16 0.57 -3.98 10.64
CA ALA A 16 -0.65 -3.71 11.38
C ALA A 16 -1.72 -4.75 11.09
N ARG A 17 -1.92 -5.08 9.82
CA ARG A 17 -2.92 -6.07 9.40
C ARG A 17 -2.59 -7.46 9.93
N GLU A 18 -1.33 -7.87 9.85
CA GLU A 18 -0.91 -9.17 10.35
C GLU A 18 -1.10 -9.28 11.86
N LEU A 19 -0.78 -8.23 12.61
CA LEU A 19 -0.98 -8.22 14.05
C LEU A 19 -2.46 -8.23 14.41
N ALA A 20 -3.28 -7.46 13.71
CA ALA A 20 -4.72 -7.41 13.93
C ALA A 20 -5.39 -8.75 13.66
N GLU A 21 -4.98 -9.45 12.59
CA GLU A 21 -5.50 -10.78 12.28
C GLU A 21 -5.14 -11.82 13.34
N ARG A 22 -4.08 -11.57 14.11
CA ARG A 22 -3.66 -12.42 15.22
C ARG A 22 -4.28 -12.00 16.55
N GLY A 23 -5.29 -11.12 16.52
CA GLY A 23 -6.00 -10.70 17.70
C GLY A 23 -5.30 -9.66 18.56
N ARG A 24 -4.25 -9.01 18.03
CA ARG A 24 -3.55 -7.94 18.72
C ARG A 24 -4.28 -6.61 18.55
N GLU A 25 -4.27 -5.79 19.59
CA GLU A 25 -4.74 -4.42 19.49
C GLU A 25 -3.64 -3.57 18.87
N VAL A 26 -3.97 -2.84 17.80
CA VAL A 26 -2.98 -2.08 17.02
C VAL A 26 -3.40 -0.63 16.91
N GLU A 27 -2.46 0.27 17.15
CA GLU A 27 -2.60 1.70 16.92
C GLU A 27 -1.52 2.15 15.94
N ILE A 28 -1.90 2.97 14.95
CA ILE A 28 -0.97 3.46 13.94
C ILE A 28 -0.90 4.98 14.02
N TRP A 29 0.31 5.53 14.08
CA TRP A 29 0.56 6.96 14.04
C TRP A 29 1.15 7.33 12.68
N GLU A 30 0.46 8.19 11.96
CA GLU A 30 0.90 8.63 10.63
C GLU A 30 1.09 10.15 10.62
N ARG A 31 2.26 10.59 10.14
CA ARG A 31 2.61 12.01 10.09
C ARG A 31 1.91 12.76 8.96
N ARG A 32 1.71 12.08 7.82
CA ARG A 32 1.02 12.68 6.67
C ARG A 32 -0.48 12.72 6.90
N SER A 33 -1.17 13.54 6.12
CA SER A 33 -2.63 13.65 6.18
C SER A 33 -3.36 12.48 5.51
N HIS A 34 -2.63 11.51 5.00
CA HIS A 34 -3.17 10.32 4.33
C HIS A 34 -2.37 9.08 4.71
N ILE A 35 -2.94 7.92 4.51
CA ILE A 35 -2.24 6.63 4.63
C ILE A 35 -1.64 6.23 3.27
N GLY A 36 -0.88 5.14 3.26
CA GLY A 36 -0.33 4.57 2.03
C GLY A 36 1.11 4.95 1.74
N GLY A 37 1.66 5.96 2.44
CA GLY A 37 3.04 6.38 2.23
C GLY A 37 3.29 6.84 0.80
N ASN A 38 4.39 6.43 0.24
CA ASN A 38 4.76 6.81 -1.14
C ASN A 38 3.93 6.09 -2.21
N MET A 39 3.10 5.13 -1.83
CA MET A 39 2.17 4.46 -2.74
C MET A 39 0.83 5.17 -2.85
N TYR A 40 0.65 6.27 -2.12
CA TYR A 40 -0.61 6.98 -2.11
C TYR A 40 -0.92 7.59 -3.49
N ASP A 41 -2.13 7.35 -3.95
CA ASP A 41 -2.67 8.01 -5.12
C ASP A 41 -4.03 8.63 -4.78
N TYR A 42 -4.48 9.53 -5.62
CA TYR A 42 -5.75 10.21 -5.42
C TYR A 42 -6.36 10.62 -6.77
N VAL A 43 -7.65 10.90 -6.74
CA VAL A 43 -8.34 11.42 -7.93
C VAL A 43 -8.36 12.93 -7.83
N ASP A 44 -7.85 13.62 -8.85
CA ASP A 44 -7.79 15.07 -8.88
C ASP A 44 -9.15 15.71 -9.24
N ALA A 45 -9.19 17.04 -9.30
CA ALA A 45 -10.40 17.78 -9.59
C ALA A 45 -10.97 17.50 -11.00
N HIS A 46 -10.15 16.95 -11.90
CA HIS A 46 -10.53 16.63 -13.27
C HIS A 46 -10.92 15.15 -13.44
N GLY A 47 -10.89 14.36 -12.36
CA GLY A 47 -11.23 12.95 -12.40
C GLY A 47 -10.09 12.02 -12.79
N PHE A 48 -8.85 12.51 -12.85
CA PHE A 48 -7.68 11.70 -13.14
C PHE A 48 -7.08 11.12 -11.89
N LEU A 49 -6.67 9.85 -11.97
CA LEU A 49 -5.92 9.20 -10.90
C LEU A 49 -4.47 9.67 -10.94
N VAL A 50 -4.01 10.26 -9.84
CA VAL A 50 -2.66 10.81 -9.72
C VAL A 50 -1.87 10.04 -8.69
N GLN A 51 -0.69 9.58 -9.09
CA GLN A 51 0.27 8.94 -8.18
C GLN A 51 1.16 10.03 -7.60
N LYS A 52 0.83 10.47 -6.38
CA LYS A 52 1.37 11.69 -5.78
C LYS A 52 2.89 11.75 -5.69
N TYR A 53 3.52 10.61 -5.41
CA TYR A 53 4.97 10.55 -5.17
C TYR A 53 5.73 9.89 -6.31
N GLY A 54 5.12 9.81 -7.47
CA GLY A 54 5.69 9.21 -8.65
C GLY A 54 5.04 7.88 -9.02
N PRO A 55 5.24 7.43 -10.27
CA PRO A 55 4.64 6.18 -10.72
C PRO A 55 5.16 4.99 -9.93
N HIS A 56 4.26 4.07 -9.62
CA HIS A 56 4.60 2.85 -8.92
C HIS A 56 3.78 1.69 -9.45
N ALA A 57 4.38 0.51 -9.45
CA ALA A 57 3.71 -0.73 -9.82
C ALA A 57 4.25 -1.84 -8.93
N PHE A 58 3.40 -2.80 -8.61
CA PHE A 58 3.84 -3.97 -7.87
C PHE A 58 4.56 -4.93 -8.81
N HIS A 59 5.75 -5.34 -8.42
CA HIS A 59 6.56 -6.29 -9.18
C HIS A 59 7.13 -7.35 -8.24
N THR A 60 6.95 -8.61 -8.59
CA THR A 60 7.55 -9.72 -7.84
C THR A 60 7.64 -10.96 -8.71
N THR A 61 8.64 -11.80 -8.42
CA THR A 61 8.75 -13.15 -8.95
C THR A 61 8.29 -14.20 -7.96
N GLU A 62 7.91 -13.80 -6.75
CA GLU A 62 7.48 -14.70 -5.68
C GLU A 62 5.97 -14.90 -5.71
N LYS A 63 5.55 -16.09 -6.05
CA LYS A 63 4.13 -16.45 -6.17
C LYS A 63 3.37 -16.26 -4.86
N GLY A 64 3.96 -16.64 -3.74
CA GLY A 64 3.31 -16.52 -2.43
C GLY A 64 3.06 -15.06 -2.05
N LEU A 65 3.97 -14.16 -2.40
CA LEU A 65 3.80 -12.74 -2.16
C LEU A 65 2.69 -12.15 -3.03
N PHE A 66 2.63 -12.54 -4.29
CA PHE A 66 1.55 -12.11 -5.18
C PHE A 66 0.20 -12.60 -4.69
N GLU A 67 0.09 -13.85 -4.25
CA GLU A 67 -1.13 -14.39 -3.66
C GLU A 67 -1.56 -13.62 -2.42
N TYR A 68 -0.61 -13.20 -1.60
CA TYR A 68 -0.88 -12.41 -0.41
C TYR A 68 -1.54 -11.08 -0.76
N VAL A 69 -0.98 -10.32 -1.72
CA VAL A 69 -1.52 -9.01 -2.07
C VAL A 69 -2.86 -9.10 -2.81
N CYS A 70 -3.13 -10.22 -3.46
CA CYS A 70 -4.43 -10.47 -4.10
C CYS A 70 -5.59 -10.61 -3.10
N ARG A 71 -5.30 -10.78 -1.82
CA ARG A 71 -6.32 -10.78 -0.76
C ARG A 71 -6.97 -9.41 -0.58
N PHE A 72 -6.31 -8.35 -0.98
CA PHE A 72 -6.72 -6.98 -0.68
C PHE A 72 -7.26 -6.22 -1.87
N GLU A 73 -6.91 -6.61 -3.08
CA GLU A 73 -7.29 -5.88 -4.27
C GLU A 73 -7.28 -6.79 -5.49
N GLN A 74 -8.07 -6.44 -6.49
CA GLN A 74 -7.99 -7.03 -7.80
C GLN A 74 -6.90 -6.31 -8.60
N TRP A 75 -5.91 -7.05 -9.07
CA TRP A 75 -4.74 -6.48 -9.74
C TRP A 75 -4.86 -6.61 -11.24
N GLU A 76 -4.42 -5.57 -11.95
CA GLU A 76 -4.32 -5.58 -13.40
C GLU A 76 -2.86 -5.72 -13.82
N GLU A 77 -2.64 -6.51 -14.87
CA GLU A 77 -1.32 -6.63 -15.45
C GLU A 77 -0.96 -5.33 -16.19
N TYR A 78 0.25 -4.83 -15.93
CA TYR A 78 0.70 -3.57 -16.50
C TYR A 78 2.14 -3.69 -16.96
N HIS A 79 2.39 -3.24 -18.19
CA HIS A 79 3.72 -3.21 -18.79
C HIS A 79 4.12 -1.76 -19.01
N LEU A 80 5.14 -1.31 -18.29
CA LEU A 80 5.66 0.04 -18.45
C LEU A 80 6.51 0.10 -19.71
N THR A 81 6.16 1.03 -20.60
CA THR A 81 6.91 1.29 -21.82
C THR A 81 7.39 2.73 -21.80
N CYS A 82 8.71 2.93 -21.95
CA CYS A 82 9.30 4.27 -22.03
C CYS A 82 9.72 4.54 -23.45
N GLY A 83 9.14 5.59 -24.06
CA GLY A 83 9.54 6.09 -25.38
C GLY A 83 10.65 7.12 -25.25
N ALA A 84 11.55 7.14 -26.22
CA ALA A 84 12.59 8.16 -26.29
C ALA A 84 12.30 9.17 -27.40
#